data_84e6544ba217d6dffcff597094510f6b
#
_entry.id   84e6544ba217d6dffcff597094510f6b
#
_cell.length_a   1.000
_cell.length_b   1.000
_cell.length_c   1.000
_cell.angle_alpha   90.00
_cell.angle_beta   90.00
_cell.angle_gamma   90.00
#
_symmetry.space_group_name_H-M   'P 1'
#
loop_
_entity.id
_entity.type
_entity.pdbx_description
1 polymer ?
#
loop_
_entity_poly.entity_id
_entity_poly.type
_entity_poly.pdbx_seq_one_letter_code
_entity_poly.pdbx_strand_id
1 'polypeptide(L)'
;IARAHGKPPNPLYLQGMGRVGCFPCINARKEEKAAIGRRHPWAIDRLLEYEAAVMAASKRGIATFFAADKTPQGAALVKQLKRRAIAETQGAHPDLDPESKEFDRERRRRLAELCNDADWPGADAVFRWAKTARGGRQYDLLTWGDEGLSCSSQYGLCE
;
A
#
# COMPACT_ATOMS: atom_id res chain seq x y z
N ILE A 1 -2.14 27.75 14.38
CA ILE A 1 -1.69 27.79 15.81
C ILE A 1 -0.17 27.83 15.87
N ALA A 2 0.59 26.86 15.30
CA ALA A 2 2.06 26.84 15.40
C ALA A 2 2.72 28.13 14.91
N ARG A 3 2.30 28.67 13.76
CA ARG A 3 2.81 29.94 13.22
C ARG A 3 2.50 31.14 14.11
N ALA A 4 1.31 31.18 14.71
CA ALA A 4 0.92 32.26 15.64
C ALA A 4 1.80 32.29 16.91
N HIS A 5 2.39 31.17 17.28
CA HIS A 5 3.29 31.04 18.44
C HIS A 5 4.78 30.97 18.02
N GLY A 6 5.12 31.35 16.81
CA GLY A 6 6.52 31.39 16.35
C GLY A 6 7.21 30.01 16.29
N LYS A 7 6.44 28.92 16.33
CA LYS A 7 7.01 27.57 16.26
C LYS A 7 7.15 27.12 14.81
N PRO A 8 8.34 26.68 14.37
CA PRO A 8 8.52 26.17 13.03
C PRO A 8 7.73 24.86 12.86
N PRO A 9 7.14 24.60 11.67
CA PRO A 9 6.52 23.31 11.37
C PRO A 9 7.57 22.21 11.34
N ASN A 10 7.15 20.97 11.57
CA ASN A 10 8.05 19.83 11.41
C ASN A 10 8.65 19.84 10.00
N PRO A 11 10.00 19.74 9.86
CA PRO A 11 10.69 19.81 8.57
C PRO A 11 10.18 18.84 7.51
N LEU A 12 9.60 17.71 7.91
CA LEU A 12 9.03 16.73 6.99
C LEU A 12 7.83 17.28 6.21
N TYR A 13 7.02 18.19 6.81
CA TYR A 13 5.95 18.87 6.07
C TYR A 13 6.52 19.76 4.94
N LEU A 14 7.63 20.44 5.19
CA LEU A 14 8.31 21.25 4.19
C LEU A 14 8.91 20.38 3.06
N GLN A 15 9.05 19.09 3.30
CA GLN A 15 9.52 18.11 2.33
C GLN A 15 8.38 17.43 1.55
N GLY A 16 7.14 17.88 1.73
CA GLY A 16 5.99 17.37 1.01
C GLY A 16 5.34 16.13 1.65
N MET A 17 5.62 15.87 2.94
CA MET A 17 4.90 14.84 3.69
C MET A 17 3.55 15.38 4.17
N GLY A 18 2.46 14.73 3.81
CA GLY A 18 1.12 15.14 4.24
C GLY A 18 0.78 14.69 5.68
N ARG A 19 1.54 13.75 6.22
CA ARG A 19 1.39 13.21 7.58
C ARG A 19 2.74 12.92 8.18
N VAL A 20 2.95 13.34 9.42
CA VAL A 20 4.24 13.25 10.12
C VAL A 20 4.10 12.59 11.49
N GLY A 21 3.12 11.71 11.69
CA GLY A 21 2.98 10.93 12.92
C GLY A 21 3.97 9.76 12.98
N CYS A 22 4.02 8.97 11.92
CA CYS A 22 4.92 7.82 11.77
C CYS A 22 5.79 8.01 10.53
N PHE A 23 7.06 7.61 10.60
CA PHE A 23 7.95 7.68 9.45
C PHE A 23 8.65 6.33 9.20
N PRO A 24 8.45 5.71 8.03
CA PRO A 24 7.42 6.06 7.04
C PRO A 24 6.00 5.68 7.50
N CYS A 25 4.99 6.41 7.03
CA CYS A 25 3.60 6.09 7.34
C CYS A 25 3.10 4.95 6.47
N ILE A 26 2.46 3.94 7.06
CA ILE A 26 1.86 2.80 6.33
C ILE A 26 0.83 3.27 5.30
N ASN A 27 0.11 4.36 5.59
CA ASN A 27 -0.88 4.99 4.72
C ASN A 27 -0.30 6.10 3.85
N ALA A 28 1.04 6.20 3.73
CA ALA A 28 1.67 7.19 2.87
C ALA A 28 1.13 7.12 1.44
N ARG A 29 0.85 8.28 0.85
CA ARG A 29 0.42 8.39 -0.55
C ARG A 29 1.57 8.02 -1.48
N LYS A 30 1.26 7.82 -2.76
CA LYS A 30 2.27 7.47 -3.77
C LYS A 30 3.39 8.51 -3.84
N GLU A 31 3.03 9.78 -3.87
CA GLU A 31 3.95 10.92 -3.94
C GLU A 31 4.86 10.99 -2.72
N GLU A 32 4.30 10.73 -1.53
CA GLU A 32 5.06 10.66 -0.28
C GLU A 32 6.05 9.51 -0.28
N LYS A 33 5.63 8.31 -0.72
CA LYS A 33 6.52 7.16 -0.92
C LYS A 33 7.65 7.50 -1.89
N ALA A 34 7.33 8.16 -3.01
CA ALA A 34 8.33 8.61 -3.97
C ALA A 34 9.31 9.62 -3.35
N ALA A 35 8.82 10.56 -2.54
CA ALA A 35 9.66 11.53 -1.83
C ALA A 35 10.55 10.86 -0.78
N ILE A 36 10.01 9.91 0.01
CA ILE A 36 10.78 9.10 0.96
C ILE A 36 11.88 8.34 0.23
N GLY A 37 11.55 7.65 -0.86
CA GLY A 37 12.52 6.86 -1.61
C GLY A 37 13.63 7.68 -2.28
N ARG A 38 13.43 8.99 -2.50
CA ARG A 38 14.46 9.92 -3.00
C ARG A 38 15.32 10.50 -1.89
N ARG A 39 14.69 10.90 -0.77
CA ARG A 39 15.36 11.68 0.29
C ARG A 39 15.89 10.84 1.44
N HIS A 40 15.26 9.69 1.66
CA HIS A 40 15.54 8.82 2.81
C HIS A 40 15.65 7.35 2.37
N PRO A 41 16.59 7.00 1.49
CA PRO A 41 16.74 5.62 0.99
C PRO A 41 16.96 4.60 2.12
N TRP A 42 17.64 5.00 3.20
CA TRP A 42 17.83 4.18 4.38
C TRP A 42 16.51 3.69 5.01
N ALA A 43 15.42 4.44 4.82
CA ALA A 43 14.11 4.03 5.34
C ALA A 43 13.56 2.81 4.58
N ILE A 44 13.92 2.64 3.31
CA ILE A 44 13.54 1.47 2.50
C ILE A 44 14.27 0.25 3.04
N ASP A 45 15.59 0.35 3.24
CA ASP A 45 16.42 -0.75 3.75
C ASP A 45 15.90 -1.21 5.11
N ARG A 46 15.56 -0.26 5.98
CA ARG A 46 15.00 -0.53 7.30
C ARG A 46 13.65 -1.25 7.22
N LEU A 47 12.79 -0.87 6.27
CA LEU A 47 11.51 -1.56 6.07
C LEU A 47 11.70 -2.98 5.55
N LEU A 48 12.64 -3.21 4.65
CA LEU A 48 12.96 -4.56 4.16
C LEU A 48 13.50 -5.44 5.29
N GLU A 49 14.34 -4.91 6.17
CA GLU A 49 14.77 -5.62 7.39
C GLU A 49 13.58 -6.01 8.27
N TYR A 50 12.62 -5.09 8.48
CA TYR A 50 11.41 -5.38 9.25
C TYR A 50 10.50 -6.40 8.56
N GLU A 51 10.29 -6.29 7.26
CA GLU A 51 9.51 -7.28 6.50
C GLU A 51 10.15 -8.66 6.64
N ALA A 52 11.47 -8.79 6.50
CA ALA A 52 12.20 -10.04 6.67
C ALA A 52 12.08 -10.60 8.10
N ALA A 53 12.23 -9.76 9.11
CA ALA A 53 12.11 -10.17 10.52
C ALA A 53 10.68 -10.65 10.85
N VAL A 54 9.67 -9.92 10.37
CA VAL A 54 8.26 -10.30 10.56
C VAL A 54 7.91 -11.56 9.78
N MET A 55 8.42 -11.72 8.56
CA MET A 55 8.28 -12.97 7.78
C MET A 55 8.83 -14.17 8.54
N ALA A 56 10.04 -14.04 9.08
CA ALA A 56 10.67 -15.14 9.84
C ALA A 56 9.88 -15.51 11.11
N ALA A 57 9.23 -14.54 11.76
CA ALA A 57 8.44 -14.76 12.98
C ALA A 57 6.98 -15.15 12.69
N SER A 58 6.49 -14.89 11.49
CA SER A 58 5.09 -15.10 11.11
C SER A 58 4.80 -16.56 10.80
N LYS A 59 3.72 -17.09 11.36
CA LYS A 59 3.21 -18.43 10.98
C LYS A 59 2.85 -18.53 9.49
N ARG A 60 2.60 -17.42 8.82
CA ARG A 60 2.24 -17.36 7.39
C ARG A 60 3.46 -17.24 6.47
N GLY A 61 4.64 -16.93 7.00
CA GLY A 61 5.85 -16.73 6.21
C GLY A 61 5.79 -15.51 5.26
N ILE A 62 4.82 -14.62 5.43
CA ILE A 62 4.59 -13.45 4.55
C ILE A 62 4.42 -12.23 5.43
N ALA A 63 5.08 -11.14 5.04
CA ALA A 63 4.86 -9.82 5.60
C ALA A 63 5.08 -8.75 4.52
N THR A 64 4.17 -7.78 4.45
CA THR A 64 4.33 -6.58 3.64
C THR A 64 3.97 -5.37 4.48
N PHE A 65 4.83 -4.35 4.51
CA PHE A 65 4.56 -3.12 5.26
C PHE A 65 3.47 -2.28 4.59
N PHE A 66 3.50 -2.20 3.27
CA PHE A 66 2.48 -1.46 2.50
C PHE A 66 1.47 -2.42 1.88
N ALA A 67 0.28 -1.89 1.55
CA ALA A 67 -0.71 -2.60 0.77
C ALA A 67 -0.17 -2.91 -0.64
N ALA A 68 0.35 -4.10 -0.82
CA ALA A 68 1.03 -4.54 -2.04
C ALA A 68 0.07 -4.66 -3.24
N ASP A 69 -1.21 -4.93 -2.98
CA ASP A 69 -2.29 -5.02 -3.97
C ASP A 69 -2.51 -3.72 -4.76
N LYS A 70 -2.06 -2.58 -4.23
CA LYS A 70 -2.14 -1.27 -4.90
C LYS A 70 -1.09 -1.06 -5.97
N THR A 71 -0.05 -1.88 -5.99
CA THR A 71 0.95 -1.85 -7.07
C THR A 71 0.43 -2.57 -8.31
N PRO A 72 0.91 -2.23 -9.53
CA PRO A 72 0.52 -2.97 -10.74
C PRO A 72 0.83 -4.46 -10.66
N GLN A 73 1.95 -4.83 -10.04
CA GLN A 73 2.36 -6.23 -9.83
C GLN A 73 1.39 -6.93 -8.86
N GLY A 74 1.10 -6.31 -7.71
CA GLY A 74 0.15 -6.87 -6.75
C GLY A 74 -1.27 -6.93 -7.30
N ALA A 75 -1.72 -5.95 -8.06
CA ALA A 75 -3.03 -5.98 -8.73
C ALA A 75 -3.12 -7.12 -9.77
N ALA A 76 -2.06 -7.36 -10.54
CA ALA A 76 -1.97 -8.48 -11.48
C ALA A 76 -2.00 -9.81 -10.72
N LEU A 77 -1.25 -9.93 -9.63
CA LEU A 77 -1.25 -11.10 -8.75
C LEU A 77 -2.64 -11.38 -8.19
N VAL A 78 -3.32 -10.39 -7.62
CA VAL A 78 -4.71 -10.53 -7.13
C VAL A 78 -5.64 -11.06 -8.22
N LYS A 79 -5.54 -10.52 -9.43
CA LYS A 79 -6.35 -10.98 -10.56
C LYS A 79 -6.06 -12.44 -10.92
N GLN A 80 -4.80 -12.83 -10.90
CA GLN A 80 -4.38 -14.21 -11.12
C GLN A 80 -4.90 -15.16 -10.05
N LEU A 81 -4.72 -14.79 -8.77
CA LEU A 81 -5.17 -15.60 -7.64
C LEU A 81 -6.69 -15.78 -7.61
N LYS A 82 -7.45 -14.73 -7.94
CA LYS A 82 -8.91 -14.82 -8.06
C LYS A 82 -9.34 -15.79 -9.17
N ARG A 83 -8.71 -15.74 -10.33
CA ARG A 83 -9.00 -16.68 -11.44
C ARG A 83 -8.66 -18.11 -11.05
N ARG A 84 -7.50 -18.31 -10.40
CA ARG A 84 -7.07 -19.61 -9.93
C ARG A 84 -8.02 -20.17 -8.87
N ALA A 85 -8.45 -19.36 -7.91
CA ALA A 85 -9.42 -19.76 -6.89
C ALA A 85 -10.74 -20.22 -7.50
N ILE A 86 -11.25 -19.53 -8.52
CA ILE A 86 -12.47 -19.94 -9.23
C ILE A 86 -12.25 -21.30 -9.91
N ALA A 87 -11.19 -21.45 -10.69
CA ALA A 87 -10.91 -22.69 -11.43
C ALA A 87 -10.72 -23.89 -10.49
N GLU A 88 -9.97 -23.72 -9.40
CA GLU A 88 -9.73 -24.78 -8.42
C GLU A 88 -11.01 -25.14 -7.63
N THR A 89 -11.87 -24.15 -7.32
CA THR A 89 -13.16 -24.42 -6.67
C THR A 89 -14.11 -25.17 -7.60
N GLN A 90 -14.17 -24.77 -8.87
CA GLN A 90 -14.98 -25.49 -9.87
C GLN A 90 -14.50 -26.93 -10.08
N GLY A 91 -13.18 -27.13 -10.10
CA GLY A 91 -12.60 -28.47 -10.23
C GLY A 91 -12.84 -29.38 -9.03
N ALA A 92 -12.83 -28.80 -7.81
CA ALA A 92 -13.07 -29.54 -6.57
C ALA A 92 -14.57 -29.83 -6.31
N HIS A 93 -15.44 -28.96 -6.79
CA HIS A 93 -16.89 -29.01 -6.55
C HIS A 93 -17.66 -28.78 -7.87
N PRO A 94 -17.61 -29.74 -8.81
CA PRO A 94 -18.25 -29.58 -10.12
C PRO A 94 -19.77 -29.49 -10.03
N ASP A 95 -20.36 -30.02 -8.98
CA ASP A 95 -21.82 -30.06 -8.77
C ASP A 95 -22.38 -28.77 -8.13
N LEU A 96 -21.51 -27.87 -7.66
CA LEU A 96 -21.94 -26.60 -7.08
C LEU A 96 -22.24 -25.58 -8.18
N ASP A 97 -23.41 -24.96 -8.08
CA ASP A 97 -23.74 -23.80 -8.91
C ASP A 97 -22.78 -22.64 -8.64
N PRO A 98 -22.07 -22.11 -9.68
CA PRO A 98 -21.14 -20.99 -9.54
C PRO A 98 -21.75 -19.71 -8.95
N GLU A 99 -23.08 -19.54 -9.02
CA GLU A 99 -23.79 -18.39 -8.45
C GLU A 99 -24.27 -18.66 -7.02
N SER A 100 -24.08 -19.88 -6.49
CA SER A 100 -24.50 -20.23 -5.14
C SER A 100 -23.64 -19.60 -4.05
N LYS A 101 -24.25 -19.37 -2.88
CA LYS A 101 -23.53 -18.88 -1.69
C LYS A 101 -22.49 -19.89 -1.18
N GLU A 102 -22.69 -21.17 -1.43
CA GLU A 102 -21.79 -22.24 -1.05
C GLU A 102 -20.52 -22.21 -1.90
N PHE A 103 -20.67 -22.07 -3.22
CA PHE A 103 -19.55 -21.88 -4.12
C PHE A 103 -18.74 -20.63 -3.73
N ASP A 104 -19.41 -19.50 -3.42
CA ASP A 104 -18.76 -18.26 -3.03
C ASP A 104 -17.97 -18.42 -1.73
N ARG A 105 -18.45 -19.22 -0.76
CA ARG A 105 -17.76 -19.55 0.49
C ARG A 105 -16.48 -20.35 0.22
N GLU A 106 -16.57 -21.42 -0.56
CA GLU A 106 -15.42 -22.26 -0.90
C GLU A 106 -14.38 -21.49 -1.71
N ARG A 107 -14.80 -20.70 -2.68
CA ARG A 107 -13.94 -19.81 -3.46
C ARG A 107 -13.20 -18.82 -2.57
N ARG A 108 -13.86 -18.20 -1.58
CA ARG A 108 -13.21 -17.28 -0.65
C ARG A 108 -12.20 -17.99 0.24
N ARG A 109 -12.53 -19.19 0.71
CA ARG A 109 -11.60 -20.02 1.48
C ARG A 109 -10.35 -20.32 0.66
N ARG A 110 -10.54 -20.82 -0.57
CA ARG A 110 -9.45 -21.14 -1.47
C ARG A 110 -8.60 -19.92 -1.85
N LEU A 111 -9.25 -18.78 -2.10
CA LEU A 111 -8.54 -17.53 -2.35
C LEU A 111 -7.68 -17.12 -1.16
N ALA A 112 -8.16 -17.27 0.06
CA ALA A 112 -7.39 -16.94 1.26
C ALA A 112 -6.14 -17.84 1.41
N GLU A 113 -6.26 -19.14 1.13
CA GLU A 113 -5.15 -20.08 1.09
C GLU A 113 -4.11 -19.66 0.04
N LEU A 114 -4.55 -19.42 -1.19
CA LEU A 114 -3.68 -18.97 -2.28
C LEU A 114 -3.00 -17.63 -1.99
N CYS A 115 -3.69 -16.71 -1.32
CA CYS A 115 -3.10 -15.44 -0.90
C CYS A 115 -2.03 -15.62 0.19
N ASN A 116 -2.16 -16.62 1.05
CA ASN A 116 -1.16 -16.91 2.08
C ASN A 116 0.12 -17.51 1.48
N ASP A 117 0.01 -18.24 0.38
CA ASP A 117 1.15 -18.90 -0.28
C ASP A 117 1.77 -18.04 -1.40
N ALA A 118 1.18 -16.88 -1.68
CA ALA A 118 1.62 -16.04 -2.79
C ALA A 118 2.84 -15.20 -2.44
N ASP A 119 3.73 -15.02 -3.40
CA ASP A 119 4.88 -14.11 -3.31
C ASP A 119 4.43 -12.67 -3.56
N TRP A 120 4.10 -11.97 -2.49
CA TRP A 120 3.66 -10.58 -2.55
C TRP A 120 4.84 -9.63 -2.75
N PRO A 121 4.68 -8.58 -3.58
CA PRO A 121 5.71 -7.57 -3.73
C PRO A 121 5.97 -6.84 -2.40
N GLY A 122 7.22 -6.82 -1.96
CA GLY A 122 7.66 -6.14 -0.73
C GLY A 122 7.74 -4.62 -0.87
N ALA A 123 8.24 -3.97 0.18
CA ALA A 123 8.36 -2.51 0.25
C ALA A 123 9.18 -1.93 -0.91
N ASP A 124 10.24 -2.60 -1.34
CA ASP A 124 11.09 -2.18 -2.47
C ASP A 124 10.28 -2.04 -3.77
N ALA A 125 9.40 -3.00 -4.08
CA ALA A 125 8.55 -2.95 -5.25
C ALA A 125 7.53 -1.79 -5.17
N VAL A 126 7.00 -1.53 -3.97
CA VAL A 126 6.10 -0.39 -3.73
C VAL A 126 6.83 0.94 -3.95
N PHE A 127 8.06 1.09 -3.47
CA PHE A 127 8.85 2.30 -3.68
C PHE A 127 9.29 2.46 -5.15
N ARG A 128 9.66 1.37 -5.83
CA ARG A 128 9.94 1.42 -7.28
C ARG A 128 8.71 1.88 -8.07
N TRP A 129 7.55 1.31 -7.78
CA TRP A 129 6.29 1.76 -8.40
C TRP A 129 5.97 3.21 -8.07
N ALA A 130 6.20 3.65 -6.86
CA ALA A 130 5.90 5.02 -6.44
C ALA A 130 6.70 6.07 -7.25
N LYS A 131 7.88 5.72 -7.75
CA LYS A 131 8.71 6.58 -8.61
C LYS A 131 8.19 6.68 -10.06
N THR A 132 7.22 5.83 -10.47
CA THR A 132 6.69 5.84 -11.84
C THR A 132 5.52 6.82 -11.98
N ALA A 133 5.27 7.32 -13.20
CA ALA A 133 4.10 8.14 -13.51
C ALA A 133 2.78 7.34 -13.51
N ARG A 134 2.83 6.00 -13.54
CA ARG A 134 1.64 5.14 -13.63
C ARG A 134 0.93 5.03 -12.30
N GLY A 135 -0.36 5.34 -12.30
CA GLY A 135 -1.23 5.26 -11.12
C GLY A 135 -0.78 6.27 -10.05
N GLY A 136 -1.63 7.10 -9.64
CA GLY A 136 -1.45 8.21 -8.71
C GLY A 136 -2.54 9.23 -9.03
N ARG A 137 -2.68 10.23 -8.19
CA ARG A 137 -3.58 11.34 -8.45
C ARG A 137 -3.08 12.04 -9.72
N GLN A 138 -3.92 12.17 -10.74
CA GLN A 138 -3.64 13.09 -11.83
C GLN A 138 -3.76 14.50 -11.25
N TYR A 139 -2.66 15.21 -11.19
CA TYR A 139 -2.69 16.63 -10.85
C TYR A 139 -3.26 17.38 -12.05
N ASP A 140 -4.31 18.12 -11.82
CA ASP A 140 -4.72 19.17 -12.75
C ASP A 140 -3.64 20.26 -12.67
N LEU A 141 -2.97 20.53 -13.78
CA LEU A 141 -1.93 21.56 -13.87
C LEU A 141 -2.42 22.95 -13.47
N LEU A 142 -3.74 23.16 -13.51
CA LEU A 142 -4.38 24.43 -13.15
C LEU A 142 -4.55 24.60 -11.62
N THR A 143 -4.54 23.52 -10.84
CA THR A 143 -4.67 23.57 -9.38
C THR A 143 -3.33 23.49 -8.62
N TRP A 144 -2.22 23.35 -9.35
CA TRP A 144 -0.88 23.20 -8.76
C TRP A 144 -0.40 24.43 -7.97
N GLY A 145 -1.00 25.61 -8.20
CA GLY A 145 -0.68 26.85 -7.50
C GLY A 145 -1.30 26.99 -6.11
N ASP A 146 -2.45 26.36 -5.86
CA ASP A 146 -3.23 26.57 -4.63
C ASP A 146 -3.06 25.43 -3.59
N GLU A 147 -2.59 24.25 -3.97
CA GLU A 147 -2.39 23.13 -3.05
C GLU A 147 -1.01 23.13 -2.36
N GLY A 148 -0.26 24.20 -2.49
CA GLY A 148 0.99 24.40 -1.79
C GLY A 148 0.76 24.52 -0.28
N LEU A 149 1.05 23.44 0.47
CA LEU A 149 1.21 23.48 1.93
C LEU A 149 -0.05 23.33 2.79
N SER A 150 -1.23 23.01 2.28
CA SER A 150 -2.33 22.68 3.19
C SER A 150 -2.19 21.25 3.69
N CYS A 151 -1.99 21.10 4.98
CA CYS A 151 -2.12 19.84 5.68
C CYS A 151 -3.60 19.38 5.55
N SER A 152 -3.89 18.48 4.64
CA SER A 152 -5.20 17.84 4.53
C SER A 152 -5.36 16.75 5.59
N SER A 153 -5.15 17.10 6.84
CA SER A 153 -5.45 16.21 7.96
C SER A 153 -6.96 16.13 8.11
N GLN A 154 -7.51 14.96 7.93
CA GLN A 154 -8.93 14.65 8.14
C GLN A 154 -9.38 14.93 9.60
N TYR A 155 -8.46 15.24 10.48
CA TYR A 155 -8.66 15.42 11.91
C TYR A 155 -8.43 16.85 12.39
N GLY A 156 -8.31 17.85 11.51
CA GLY A 156 -8.20 19.27 11.89
C GLY A 156 -6.99 19.63 12.77
N LEU A 157 -5.95 18.80 12.76
CA LEU A 157 -4.76 19.02 13.61
C LEU A 157 -3.71 19.95 12.97
N CYS A 158 -4.00 20.52 11.81
CA CYS A 158 -3.10 21.37 11.06
C CYS A 158 -3.79 22.65 10.55
N GLU A 159 -4.63 23.29 11.36
CA GLU A 159 -5.03 24.68 11.15
C GLU A 159 -4.05 25.66 11.78
#